data_a07b37d6dc7e18159c23067e97b27110
#
_entry.id   a07b37d6dc7e18159c23067e97b27110
#
_cell.length_a   1.000
_cell.length_b   1.000
_cell.length_c   1.000
_cell.angle_alpha   90.00
_cell.angle_beta   90.00
_cell.angle_gamma   90.00
#
_symmetry.space_group_name_H-M   'P 1'
#
loop_
_entity.id
_entity.type
_entity.pdbx_description
1 polymer ?
#
loop_
_entity_poly.entity_id
_entity_poly.type
_entity_poly.pdbx_seq_one_letter_code
_entity_poly.pdbx_strand_id
1 'polypeptide(L)'
;MSLEFNRRSFLKYSAAAAVAVAGSSLLVGCGEDEYQKTGKIGSTLKLMGTFTLESASLNSVSSSSTLTCKFNLKGTSKLGLPIGPANFQVEVTPKDSSKTVTTYHAYNTDGTGHVSLSKSDNYLEKDESLETELKVENISVADGATIQVKFWPRPQASEGSQAYTRAFCTWKMTVEKDSSGNLIVK
;
A
#
# COMPACT_ATOMS: atom_id res chain seq x y z
N MET A 1 2.31 -18.67 -46.41
CA MET A 1 2.53 -17.22 -46.23
C MET A 1 2.90 -17.01 -44.77
N SER A 2 4.17 -16.81 -44.50
CA SER A 2 4.65 -16.48 -43.14
C SER A 2 4.62 -14.96 -42.98
N LEU A 3 3.87 -14.47 -42.00
CA LEU A 3 3.87 -13.06 -41.63
C LEU A 3 5.13 -12.79 -40.79
N GLU A 4 6.15 -12.23 -41.41
CA GLU A 4 7.30 -11.71 -40.67
C GLU A 4 6.89 -10.44 -39.93
N PHE A 5 6.73 -10.55 -38.61
CA PHE A 5 6.54 -9.40 -37.74
C PHE A 5 7.89 -8.70 -37.53
N ASN A 6 8.12 -7.61 -38.26
CA ASN A 6 9.30 -6.78 -38.13
C ASN A 6 9.13 -5.82 -36.92
N ARG A 7 10.16 -5.69 -36.08
CA ARG A 7 10.20 -4.82 -34.88
C ARG A 7 9.81 -3.36 -35.17
N ARG A 8 9.99 -2.89 -36.41
CA ARG A 8 9.59 -1.54 -36.82
C ARG A 8 8.06 -1.40 -37.00
N SER A 9 7.34 -2.47 -37.29
CA SER A 9 5.88 -2.47 -37.39
C SER A 9 5.25 -2.40 -36.02
N PHE A 10 5.85 -3.04 -35.01
CA PHE A 10 5.38 -3.00 -33.64
C PHE A 10 5.39 -1.57 -33.06
N LEU A 11 6.43 -0.77 -33.34
CA LEU A 11 6.54 0.61 -32.89
C LEU A 11 5.55 1.57 -33.56
N LYS A 12 5.08 1.26 -34.77
CA LYS A 12 4.07 2.08 -35.48
C LYS A 12 2.65 1.85 -34.97
N TYR A 13 2.36 0.67 -34.45
CA TYR A 13 1.03 0.35 -33.88
C TYR A 13 0.90 0.70 -32.40
N SER A 14 2.02 0.83 -31.66
CA SER A 14 2.00 1.25 -30.25
C SER A 14 1.80 2.77 -30.08
N ALA A 15 1.97 3.57 -31.13
CA ALA A 15 1.78 5.03 -31.05
C ALA A 15 0.33 5.50 -31.30
N ALA A 16 -0.58 4.60 -31.72
CA ALA A 16 -1.97 4.96 -32.06
C ALA A 16 -3.01 4.59 -31.00
N ALA A 17 -2.61 4.04 -29.85
CA ALA A 17 -3.53 3.66 -28.77
C ALA A 17 -3.50 4.62 -27.57
N ALA A 18 -3.09 5.87 -27.76
CA ALA A 18 -3.25 6.93 -26.77
C ALA A 18 -4.59 7.63 -26.98
N VAL A 19 -5.70 6.95 -26.75
CA VAL A 19 -7.02 7.56 -26.63
C VAL A 19 -7.53 7.36 -25.21
N ALA A 20 -7.65 8.50 -24.55
CA ALA A 20 -8.40 8.80 -23.35
C ALA A 20 -9.39 7.71 -22.88
N VAL A 21 -9.08 7.07 -21.76
CA VAL A 21 -10.08 6.56 -20.83
C VAL A 21 -9.92 7.33 -19.53
N ALA A 22 -10.65 8.42 -19.45
CA ALA A 22 -10.98 9.03 -18.18
C ALA A 22 -11.86 8.03 -17.42
N GLY A 23 -11.37 7.53 -16.29
CA GLY A 23 -12.18 6.76 -15.33
C GLY A 23 -11.98 5.26 -15.39
N SER A 24 -10.84 4.81 -14.94
CA SER A 24 -10.53 3.59 -14.18
C SER A 24 -9.04 3.31 -14.32
N SER A 25 -8.30 3.45 -13.24
CA SER A 25 -6.85 3.26 -13.19
C SER A 25 -6.46 1.79 -13.37
N LEU A 26 -6.44 1.32 -14.61
CA LEU A 26 -5.75 0.09 -14.99
C LEU A 26 -4.41 0.47 -15.64
N LEU A 27 -3.51 1.06 -14.90
CA LEU A 27 -2.09 0.99 -15.21
C LEU A 27 -1.56 -0.31 -14.62
N VAL A 28 -1.82 -1.42 -15.29
CA VAL A 28 -1.05 -2.64 -15.11
C VAL A 28 0.31 -2.37 -15.73
N GLY A 29 1.27 -1.95 -14.89
CA GLY A 29 2.67 -1.84 -15.29
C GLY A 29 3.19 -3.22 -15.69
N CYS A 30 3.74 -3.35 -16.89
CA CYS A 30 4.54 -4.49 -17.31
C CYS A 30 5.71 -4.67 -16.33
N GLY A 31 5.66 -5.73 -15.51
CA GLY A 31 6.73 -6.08 -14.57
C GLY A 31 6.31 -6.27 -13.13
N GLU A 32 5.03 -6.17 -12.78
CA GLU A 32 4.59 -6.54 -11.43
C GLU A 32 4.74 -8.06 -11.24
N ASP A 33 5.49 -8.42 -10.20
CA ASP A 33 5.53 -9.78 -9.70
C ASP A 33 4.08 -10.25 -9.44
N GLU A 34 3.74 -11.47 -9.85
CA GLU A 34 2.42 -12.08 -9.64
C GLU A 34 1.98 -11.99 -8.17
N TYR A 35 2.94 -11.97 -7.26
CA TYR A 35 2.77 -11.95 -5.80
C TYR A 35 2.88 -10.56 -5.18
N GLN A 36 3.23 -9.53 -5.94
CA GLN A 36 3.38 -8.17 -5.43
C GLN A 36 2.52 -7.21 -6.24
N LYS A 37 1.64 -6.49 -5.56
CA LYS A 37 0.76 -5.51 -6.18
C LYS A 37 1.03 -4.13 -5.61
N THR A 38 1.11 -3.14 -6.47
CA THR A 38 1.37 -1.75 -6.09
C THR A 38 0.26 -0.83 -6.58
N GLY A 39 -0.13 0.10 -5.73
CA GLY A 39 -1.15 1.12 -6.03
C GLY A 39 -0.90 2.41 -5.27
N LYS A 40 -1.86 3.31 -5.36
CA LYS A 40 -1.93 4.59 -4.64
C LYS A 40 -3.25 4.71 -3.90
N ILE A 41 -3.48 5.79 -3.18
CA ILE A 41 -4.78 6.06 -2.53
C ILE A 41 -5.91 5.92 -3.57
N GLY A 42 -6.99 5.24 -3.21
CA GLY A 42 -8.11 4.88 -4.08
C GLY A 42 -7.90 3.62 -4.92
N SER A 43 -6.69 3.04 -4.95
CA SER A 43 -6.44 1.82 -5.74
C SER A 43 -6.93 0.58 -5.02
N THR A 44 -7.58 -0.29 -5.79
CA THR A 44 -7.97 -1.64 -5.37
C THR A 44 -6.96 -2.66 -5.91
N LEU A 45 -6.33 -3.41 -5.02
CA LEU A 45 -5.34 -4.43 -5.34
C LEU A 45 -5.91 -5.82 -5.12
N LYS A 46 -5.66 -6.74 -6.07
CA LYS A 46 -6.18 -8.11 -6.02
C LYS A 46 -5.02 -9.08 -5.75
N LEU A 47 -5.06 -9.72 -4.59
CA LEU A 47 -4.08 -10.71 -4.17
C LEU A 47 -4.66 -11.57 -3.04
N MET A 48 -5.07 -12.81 -3.32
CA MET A 48 -5.77 -13.69 -2.36
C MET A 48 -7.06 -13.10 -1.77
N GLY A 49 -7.35 -11.85 -2.10
CA GLY A 49 -8.47 -11.02 -1.69
C GLY A 49 -8.54 -9.80 -2.58
N THR A 50 -9.40 -8.87 -2.24
CA THR A 50 -9.53 -7.56 -2.87
C THR A 50 -9.37 -6.50 -1.78
N PHE A 51 -8.33 -5.67 -1.89
CA PHE A 51 -7.92 -4.75 -0.85
C PHE A 51 -7.84 -3.34 -1.41
N THR A 52 -8.55 -2.42 -0.79
CA THR A 52 -8.61 -1.02 -1.23
C THR A 52 -8.13 -0.11 -0.10
N LEU A 53 -7.16 0.75 -0.37
CA LEU A 53 -6.88 1.91 0.46
C LEU A 53 -7.79 3.05 -0.02
N GLU A 54 -8.86 3.32 0.71
CA GLU A 54 -9.87 4.30 0.32
C GLU A 54 -9.39 5.75 0.52
N SER A 55 -8.76 6.00 1.66
CA SER A 55 -8.22 7.32 2.00
C SER A 55 -7.06 7.22 2.97
N ALA A 56 -6.23 8.24 2.98
CA ALA A 56 -5.19 8.43 3.97
C ALA A 56 -5.13 9.89 4.41
N SER A 57 -4.78 10.12 5.67
CA SER A 57 -4.61 11.46 6.23
C SER A 57 -3.46 11.51 7.23
N LEU A 58 -2.80 12.65 7.31
CA LEU A 58 -1.82 12.97 8.34
C LEU A 58 -2.41 14.02 9.28
N ASN A 59 -2.31 13.77 10.57
CA ASN A 59 -2.60 14.75 11.60
C ASN A 59 -1.30 15.03 12.37
N SER A 60 -0.79 16.23 12.23
CA SER A 60 0.47 16.64 12.86
C SER A 60 0.17 17.51 14.08
N VAL A 61 0.65 17.10 15.25
CA VAL A 61 0.57 17.88 16.49
C VAL A 61 1.98 18.07 17.02
N SER A 62 2.43 19.31 17.01
CA SER A 62 3.80 19.68 17.45
C SER A 62 4.89 18.96 16.62
N SER A 63 5.64 18.04 17.22
CA SER A 63 6.73 17.29 16.58
C SER A 63 6.34 15.88 16.13
N SER A 64 5.11 15.46 16.37
CA SER A 64 4.64 14.11 16.08
C SER A 64 3.49 14.14 15.09
N SER A 65 3.43 13.16 14.22
CA SER A 65 2.31 12.98 13.28
C SER A 65 1.65 11.63 13.51
N THR A 66 0.36 11.58 13.21
CA THR A 66 -0.42 10.34 13.17
C THR A 66 -0.89 10.13 11.74
N LEU A 67 -0.53 9.00 11.15
CA LEU A 67 -1.07 8.54 9.88
C LEU A 67 -2.32 7.72 10.14
N THR A 68 -3.41 8.05 9.46
CA THR A 68 -4.65 7.25 9.46
C THR A 68 -4.99 6.84 8.04
N CYS A 69 -5.15 5.54 7.80
CA CYS A 69 -5.49 4.97 6.50
C CYS A 69 -6.79 4.17 6.63
N LYS A 70 -7.79 4.46 5.80
CA LYS A 70 -9.04 3.70 5.73
C LYS A 70 -8.95 2.62 4.67
N PHE A 71 -9.24 1.40 5.07
CA PHE A 71 -9.21 0.23 4.21
C PHE A 71 -10.57 -0.44 4.10
N ASN A 72 -10.84 -0.93 2.90
CA ASN A 72 -11.86 -1.93 2.65
C ASN A 72 -11.16 -3.21 2.18
N LEU A 73 -11.28 -4.26 2.98
CA LEU A 73 -10.64 -5.56 2.78
C LEU A 73 -11.71 -6.61 2.53
N LYS A 74 -11.66 -7.27 1.37
CA LYS A 74 -12.63 -8.31 1.00
C LYS A 74 -11.96 -9.65 0.78
N GLY A 75 -12.45 -10.69 1.45
CA GLY A 75 -12.05 -12.07 1.24
C GLY A 75 -12.55 -12.60 -0.11
N THR A 76 -11.70 -13.28 -0.87
CA THR A 76 -12.09 -13.95 -2.11
C THR A 76 -11.71 -15.44 -2.10
N SER A 77 -10.94 -15.86 -1.11
CA SER A 77 -10.51 -17.25 -0.93
C SER A 77 -11.47 -18.00 -0.02
N LYS A 78 -11.66 -19.29 -0.30
CA LYS A 78 -12.38 -20.22 0.61
C LYS A 78 -11.63 -20.43 1.94
N LEU A 79 -10.32 -20.14 1.94
CA LEU A 79 -9.51 -20.10 3.15
C LEU A 79 -9.59 -18.68 3.69
N GLY A 80 -10.27 -18.47 4.81
CA GLY A 80 -10.38 -17.16 5.45
C GLY A 80 -9.03 -16.47 5.65
N LEU A 81 -9.06 -15.14 5.68
CA LEU A 81 -7.88 -14.33 5.86
C LEU A 81 -7.85 -13.77 7.28
N PRO A 82 -6.80 -14.04 8.06
CA PRO A 82 -6.63 -13.38 9.35
C PRO A 82 -6.23 -11.91 9.10
N ILE A 83 -7.00 -10.98 9.62
CA ILE A 83 -6.76 -9.54 9.51
C ILE A 83 -6.50 -8.97 10.89
N GLY A 84 -5.29 -8.50 11.10
CA GLY A 84 -4.86 -7.87 12.33
C GLY A 84 -3.72 -6.86 12.08
N PRO A 85 -3.25 -6.15 13.10
CA PRO A 85 -2.16 -5.18 12.95
C PRO A 85 -0.87 -5.80 12.37
N ALA A 86 -0.61 -7.07 12.65
CA ALA A 86 0.56 -7.80 12.14
C ALA A 86 0.57 -7.98 10.61
N ASN A 87 -0.57 -7.79 9.94
CA ASN A 87 -0.63 -7.81 8.49
C ASN A 87 -0.04 -6.55 7.85
N PHE A 88 0.21 -5.49 8.63
CA PHE A 88 0.59 -4.19 8.11
C PHE A 88 2.00 -3.78 8.54
N GLN A 89 2.67 -3.11 7.63
CA GLN A 89 3.93 -2.40 7.84
C GLN A 89 3.87 -1.07 7.14
N VAL A 90 4.38 -0.02 7.77
CA VAL A 90 4.48 1.31 7.17
C VAL A 90 5.94 1.72 7.09
N GLU A 91 6.39 2.08 5.90
CA GLU A 91 7.73 2.58 5.65
C GLU A 91 7.68 4.05 5.26
N VAL A 92 8.54 4.85 5.85
CA VAL A 92 8.75 6.26 5.49
C VAL A 92 10.14 6.41 4.91
N THR A 93 10.18 6.79 3.64
CA THR A 93 11.42 7.12 2.94
C THR A 93 11.54 8.64 2.86
N PRO A 94 12.53 9.25 3.51
CA PRO A 94 12.78 10.68 3.40
C PRO A 94 13.07 11.10 1.96
N LYS A 95 12.75 12.35 1.61
CA LYS A 95 13.14 12.94 0.31
C LYS A 95 14.65 12.95 0.10
N ASP A 96 15.38 13.18 1.18
CA ASP A 96 16.85 13.14 1.19
C ASP A 96 17.32 11.69 1.29
N SER A 97 17.89 11.18 0.21
CA SER A 97 18.38 9.81 0.10
C SER A 97 19.54 9.46 1.05
N SER A 98 20.16 10.45 1.68
CA SER A 98 21.19 10.21 2.72
C SER A 98 20.60 9.77 4.05
N LYS A 99 19.29 9.98 4.25
CA LYS A 99 18.58 9.61 5.48
C LYS A 99 18.03 8.21 5.41
N THR A 100 17.99 7.56 6.56
CA THR A 100 17.51 6.18 6.70
C THR A 100 16.00 6.08 6.54
N VAL A 101 15.54 5.01 5.88
CA VAL A 101 14.13 4.62 5.84
C VAL A 101 13.71 4.19 7.25
N THR A 102 12.59 4.71 7.72
CA THR A 102 12.00 4.32 9.00
C THR A 102 10.84 3.38 8.76
N THR A 103 10.80 2.28 9.52
CA THR A 103 9.77 1.24 9.41
C THR A 103 8.97 1.14 10.70
N TYR A 104 7.65 1.08 10.58
CA TYR A 104 6.70 0.98 11.70
C TYR A 104 5.95 -0.35 11.58
N HIS A 105 5.90 -1.10 12.68
CA HIS A 105 5.26 -2.41 12.80
C HIS A 105 4.29 -2.45 13.97
N ALA A 106 3.41 -3.46 13.99
CA ALA A 106 2.52 -3.71 15.12
C ALA A 106 3.28 -4.03 16.43
N TYR A 107 4.48 -4.59 16.30
CA TYR A 107 5.32 -5.05 17.41
C TYR A 107 6.67 -4.34 17.40
N ASN A 108 6.67 -3.00 17.44
CA ASN A 108 7.91 -2.26 17.61
C ASN A 108 8.48 -2.49 19.01
N THR A 109 9.70 -3.00 19.08
CA THR A 109 10.42 -3.24 20.35
C THR A 109 10.99 -1.96 20.95
N ASP A 110 11.09 -0.89 20.14
CA ASP A 110 11.70 0.40 20.52
C ASP A 110 10.67 1.45 20.98
N GLY A 111 9.37 1.14 20.92
CA GLY A 111 8.31 2.05 21.31
C GLY A 111 8.09 3.25 20.39
N THR A 112 8.75 3.29 19.22
CA THR A 112 8.75 4.46 18.29
C THR A 112 7.63 4.48 17.29
N GLY A 113 6.51 3.93 17.55
CA GLY A 113 5.35 4.01 16.69
C GLY A 113 4.50 2.75 16.81
N HIS A 114 3.22 2.96 16.87
CA HIS A 114 2.25 1.88 17.01
C HIS A 114 1.42 1.76 15.75
N VAL A 115 1.47 0.59 15.13
CA VAL A 115 0.53 0.20 14.09
C VAL A 115 -0.65 -0.47 14.78
N SER A 116 -1.83 0.08 14.64
CA SER A 116 -3.08 -0.45 15.19
C SER A 116 -4.18 -0.46 14.17
N LEU A 117 -5.19 -1.31 14.37
CA LEU A 117 -6.41 -1.34 13.56
C LEU A 117 -7.62 -1.04 14.43
N SER A 118 -8.57 -0.27 13.89
CA SER A 118 -9.85 -0.01 14.56
C SER A 118 -10.73 -1.26 14.68
N LYS A 119 -10.60 -2.17 13.71
CA LYS A 119 -11.27 -3.47 13.69
C LYS A 119 -10.32 -4.52 13.14
N SER A 120 -10.36 -5.71 13.72
CA SER A 120 -9.64 -6.90 13.26
C SER A 120 -10.63 -8.02 13.02
N ASP A 121 -10.26 -8.98 12.18
CA ASP A 121 -11.01 -10.19 11.95
C ASP A 121 -10.05 -11.38 11.95
N ASN A 122 -10.34 -12.39 12.76
CA ASN A 122 -9.51 -13.57 12.83
C ASN A 122 -9.67 -14.48 11.62
N TYR A 123 -10.75 -14.31 10.86
CA TYR A 123 -11.07 -15.20 9.75
C TYR A 123 -12.07 -14.56 8.76
N LEU A 124 -11.62 -13.52 8.02
CA LEU A 124 -12.43 -12.87 6.99
C LEU A 124 -12.76 -13.89 5.90
N GLU A 125 -14.01 -14.30 5.81
CA GLU A 125 -14.48 -15.34 4.89
C GLU A 125 -14.59 -14.85 3.44
N LYS A 126 -14.84 -15.83 2.55
CA LYS A 126 -15.11 -15.50 1.16
C LYS A 126 -16.37 -14.63 1.04
N ASP A 127 -16.25 -13.57 0.24
CA ASP A 127 -17.29 -12.55 -0.03
C ASP A 127 -17.63 -11.63 1.15
N GLU A 128 -17.03 -11.83 2.32
CA GLU A 128 -17.11 -10.90 3.43
C GLU A 128 -16.19 -9.69 3.21
N SER A 129 -16.57 -8.56 3.79
CA SER A 129 -15.81 -7.32 3.75
C SER A 129 -15.59 -6.77 5.15
N LEU A 130 -14.39 -6.30 5.42
CA LEU A 130 -13.99 -5.62 6.65
C LEU A 130 -13.56 -4.19 6.30
N GLU A 131 -14.31 -3.21 6.80
CA GLU A 131 -13.85 -1.81 6.82
C GLU A 131 -13.10 -1.56 8.11
N THR A 132 -11.86 -1.10 7.98
CA THR A 132 -10.98 -0.84 9.13
C THR A 132 -10.11 0.39 8.90
N GLU A 133 -9.67 1.01 9.98
CA GLU A 133 -8.69 2.09 9.96
C GLU A 133 -7.37 1.59 10.52
N LEU A 134 -6.32 1.68 9.71
CA LEU A 134 -4.93 1.55 10.15
C LEU A 134 -4.49 2.88 10.73
N LYS A 135 -3.97 2.88 11.95
CA LYS A 135 -3.44 4.05 12.62
C LYS A 135 -1.97 3.80 12.98
N VAL A 136 -1.12 4.75 12.63
CA VAL A 136 0.31 4.76 13.00
C VAL A 136 0.58 6.03 13.76
N GLU A 137 0.83 5.90 15.05
CA GLU A 137 1.15 7.01 15.94
C GLU A 137 2.65 7.30 15.96
N ASN A 138 2.99 8.54 16.25
CA ASN A 138 4.39 9.01 16.35
C ASN A 138 5.22 8.79 15.07
N ILE A 139 4.55 8.85 13.91
CA ILE A 139 5.25 8.76 12.63
C ILE A 139 6.06 10.04 12.36
N SER A 140 7.32 9.87 12.01
CA SER A 140 8.21 10.99 11.63
C SER A 140 8.18 11.19 10.13
N VAL A 141 7.63 12.31 9.68
CA VAL A 141 7.49 12.63 8.26
C VAL A 141 7.88 14.09 8.00
N ALA A 142 8.33 14.35 6.78
CA ALA A 142 8.65 15.68 6.30
C ALA A 142 8.13 15.87 4.86
N ASP A 143 8.04 17.10 4.43
CA ASP A 143 7.67 17.46 3.07
C ASP A 143 8.55 16.75 2.03
N GLY A 144 7.92 16.13 1.04
CA GLY A 144 8.55 15.34 0.00
C GLY A 144 8.94 13.91 0.41
N ALA A 145 8.64 13.46 1.63
CA ALA A 145 8.81 12.06 2.00
C ALA A 145 7.82 11.17 1.26
N THR A 146 8.20 9.91 1.06
CA THR A 146 7.30 8.88 0.53
C THR A 146 6.90 7.94 1.66
N ILE A 147 5.60 7.67 1.78
CA ILE A 147 5.04 6.67 2.69
C ILE A 147 4.60 5.47 1.86
N GLN A 148 4.97 4.28 2.31
CA GLN A 148 4.50 3.02 1.75
C GLN A 148 3.77 2.24 2.84
N VAL A 149 2.50 1.92 2.59
CA VAL A 149 1.74 0.99 3.43
C VAL A 149 1.76 -0.36 2.76
N LYS A 150 2.36 -1.35 3.41
CA LYS A 150 2.44 -2.73 2.95
C LYS A 150 1.44 -3.58 3.73
N PHE A 151 0.77 -4.48 3.03
CA PHE A 151 -0.21 -5.40 3.59
C PHE A 151 0.08 -6.82 3.11
N TRP A 152 0.25 -7.75 4.03
CA TRP A 152 0.40 -9.17 3.80
C TRP A 152 -0.90 -9.89 4.13
N PRO A 153 -1.64 -10.45 3.14
CA PRO A 153 -2.87 -11.20 3.41
C PRO A 153 -2.65 -12.41 4.33
N ARG A 154 -1.42 -12.94 4.33
CA ARG A 154 -0.99 -14.03 5.22
C ARG A 154 0.39 -13.75 5.75
N PRO A 155 0.51 -13.00 6.85
CA PRO A 155 1.80 -12.81 7.49
C PRO A 155 2.27 -14.15 8.08
N GLN A 156 3.53 -14.51 7.85
CA GLN A 156 4.16 -15.59 8.60
C GLN A 156 4.85 -14.96 9.81
N ALA A 157 4.22 -15.07 10.96
CA ALA A 157 4.85 -14.76 12.22
C ALA A 157 5.72 -15.97 12.63
N SER A 158 7.02 -15.91 12.43
CA SER A 158 7.96 -16.75 13.14
C SER A 158 8.65 -15.91 14.19
N GLU A 159 8.74 -16.41 15.42
CA GLU A 159 9.49 -15.76 16.49
C GLU A 159 10.91 -15.42 15.99
N GLY A 160 11.23 -14.12 15.98
CA GLY A 160 12.56 -13.59 15.67
C GLY A 160 12.93 -13.39 14.19
N SER A 161 12.12 -13.81 13.24
CA SER A 161 12.27 -13.41 11.83
C SER A 161 10.92 -13.13 11.21
N GLN A 162 10.70 -11.91 10.75
CA GLN A 162 9.56 -11.57 9.94
C GLN A 162 9.78 -12.12 8.52
N ALA A 163 9.63 -13.42 8.34
CA ALA A 163 9.55 -14.02 7.02
C ALA A 163 8.17 -13.68 6.45
N TYR A 164 8.00 -12.43 6.03
CA TYR A 164 6.85 -12.06 5.23
C TYR A 164 6.86 -12.91 3.96
N THR A 165 5.72 -13.45 3.62
CA THR A 165 5.55 -14.14 2.33
C THR A 165 5.90 -13.18 1.20
N ARG A 166 6.27 -13.69 0.03
CA ARG A 166 6.49 -12.83 -1.16
C ARG A 166 5.22 -12.12 -1.62
N ALA A 167 4.06 -12.54 -1.11
CA ALA A 167 2.75 -12.06 -1.53
C ALA A 167 2.30 -10.88 -0.66
N PHE A 168 2.36 -9.65 -1.19
CA PHE A 168 1.92 -8.45 -0.48
C PHE A 168 1.39 -7.36 -1.43
N CYS A 169 0.56 -6.50 -0.88
CA CYS A 169 0.10 -5.28 -1.52
C CYS A 169 0.84 -4.07 -0.94
N THR A 170 1.15 -3.08 -1.79
CA THR A 170 1.77 -1.82 -1.38
C THR A 170 0.99 -0.64 -1.90
N TRP A 171 0.63 0.31 -1.04
CA TRP A 171 0.13 1.61 -1.45
C TRP A 171 1.20 2.66 -1.17
N LYS A 172 1.52 3.44 -2.22
CA LYS A 172 2.50 4.52 -2.15
C LYS A 172 1.80 5.86 -2.15
N MET A 173 2.28 6.76 -1.31
CA MET A 173 1.79 8.13 -1.21
C MET A 173 2.94 9.08 -0.91
N THR A 174 2.80 10.34 -1.34
CA THR A 174 3.80 11.39 -1.10
C THR A 174 3.28 12.34 -0.03
N VAL A 175 4.17 12.78 0.85
CA VAL A 175 3.89 13.82 1.83
C VAL A 175 4.18 15.18 1.20
N GLU A 176 3.21 16.07 1.23
CA GLU A 176 3.31 17.42 0.69
C GLU A 176 2.76 18.45 1.70
N LYS A 177 3.11 19.71 1.54
CA LYS A 177 2.48 20.81 2.26
C LYS A 177 1.24 21.30 1.49
N ASP A 178 0.15 21.48 2.20
CA ASP A 178 -1.02 22.19 1.69
C ASP A 178 -0.78 23.70 1.62
N SER A 179 -1.77 24.46 1.16
CA SER A 179 -1.73 25.92 1.08
C SER A 179 -1.58 26.61 2.44
N SER A 180 -1.91 25.93 3.53
CA SER A 180 -1.79 26.40 4.91
C SER A 180 -0.47 25.97 5.58
N GLY A 181 0.38 25.21 4.86
CA GLY A 181 1.64 24.68 5.36
C GLY A 181 1.54 23.39 6.16
N ASN A 182 0.35 22.78 6.26
CA ASN A 182 0.16 21.49 6.93
C ASN A 182 0.64 20.35 6.05
N LEU A 183 1.20 19.30 6.67
CA LEU A 183 1.57 18.10 5.95
C LEU A 183 0.31 17.27 5.62
N ILE A 184 0.16 16.94 4.36
CA ILE A 184 -0.89 16.08 3.83
C ILE A 184 -0.28 14.93 3.03
N VAL A 185 -1.04 13.88 2.77
CA VAL A 185 -0.67 12.76 1.90
C VAL A 185 -1.49 12.75 0.63
N LYS A 186 -0.84 12.41 -0.50
CA LYS A 186 -1.45 12.27 -1.82
C LYS A 186 -1.04 10.97 -2.50
#